data_80bc57637851c73f8b3e98a393a7d1c1
#
_entry.id   80bc57637851c73f8b3e98a393a7d1c1
#
_cell.length_a   1.000
_cell.length_b   1.000
_cell.length_c   1.000
_cell.angle_alpha   90.00
_cell.angle_beta   90.00
_cell.angle_gamma   90.00
#
_symmetry.space_group_name_H-M   'P 1'
#
loop_
_entity.id
_entity.type
_entity.pdbx_description
1 polymer ?
#
loop_
_entity_poly.entity_id
_entity_poly.type
_entity_poly.pdbx_seq_one_letter_code
_entity_poly.pdbx_strand_id
1 'polypeptide(L)'
;NKVRTLKEAERLSVFDVLGLLRHVKSQDPTYARKKPRSSYAEMLRNIRMRIEFKVMRKTNIAVAVTSTQSGDGKTYISTNLASLYSMTGHATLLIDMDIRKPDVHEKLGLQAPMGVTNYLIGDCELDDIIIRNENIGFDVIAAGTIPPNPGELIRSEKLSEMLKILRQRYTFIIVDSSPVGIVPDAMALIEQTDITLYAVRCTS
;
A
#
# COMPACT_ATOMS: atom_id res chain seq x y z
N ASN A 1 16.89 -21.23 -3.07
CA ASN A 1 17.94 -20.20 -3.11
C ASN A 1 17.51 -19.02 -2.25
N LYS A 2 18.32 -18.68 -1.24
CA LYS A 2 18.06 -17.51 -0.37
C LYS A 2 18.70 -16.28 -1.01
N VAL A 3 17.92 -15.22 -1.21
CA VAL A 3 18.44 -13.92 -1.65
C VAL A 3 18.97 -13.16 -0.43
N ARG A 4 20.23 -12.77 -0.46
CA ARG A 4 20.91 -12.07 0.66
C ARG A 4 21.41 -10.67 0.29
N THR A 5 21.58 -10.41 -0.98
CA THR A 5 22.12 -9.14 -1.48
C THR A 5 21.27 -8.56 -2.60
N LEU A 6 21.38 -7.24 -2.80
CA LEU A 6 20.72 -6.55 -3.91
C LEU A 6 21.12 -7.14 -5.28
N LYS A 7 22.43 -7.41 -5.47
CA LYS A 7 22.94 -7.99 -6.71
C LYS A 7 22.39 -9.39 -7.00
N GLU A 8 22.19 -10.20 -5.95
CA GLU A 8 21.54 -11.51 -6.11
C GLU A 8 20.06 -11.37 -6.48
N ALA A 9 19.34 -10.40 -5.87
CA ALA A 9 17.98 -10.10 -6.22
C ALA A 9 17.87 -9.67 -7.69
N GLU A 10 18.70 -8.75 -8.13
CA GLU A 10 18.73 -8.25 -9.52
C GLU A 10 19.05 -9.38 -10.53
N ARG A 11 19.94 -10.29 -10.19
CA ARG A 11 20.29 -11.43 -11.06
C ARG A 11 19.18 -12.46 -11.17
N LEU A 12 18.40 -12.67 -10.12
CA LEU A 12 17.34 -13.70 -10.05
C LEU A 12 15.98 -13.18 -10.46
N SER A 13 15.76 -11.88 -10.42
CA SER A 13 14.49 -11.26 -10.76
C SER A 13 14.39 -10.95 -12.24
N VAL A 14 13.23 -11.23 -12.84
CA VAL A 14 12.86 -10.74 -14.17
C VAL A 14 12.27 -9.33 -14.11
N PHE A 15 11.99 -8.83 -12.90
CA PHE A 15 11.47 -7.50 -12.66
C PHE A 15 12.57 -6.59 -12.11
N ASP A 16 12.39 -5.29 -12.27
CA ASP A 16 13.31 -4.30 -11.71
C ASP A 16 13.31 -4.34 -10.18
N VAL A 17 14.48 -4.52 -9.61
CA VAL A 17 14.68 -4.44 -8.15
C VAL A 17 14.83 -2.98 -7.75
N LEU A 18 13.83 -2.42 -7.08
CA LEU A 18 13.81 -1.01 -6.70
C LEU A 18 14.69 -0.69 -5.49
N GLY A 19 15.00 -1.68 -4.66
CA GLY A 19 15.88 -1.47 -3.53
C GLY A 19 15.82 -2.58 -2.49
N LEU A 20 16.65 -2.44 -1.47
CA LEU A 20 16.69 -3.29 -0.30
C LEU A 20 16.28 -2.47 0.92
N LEU A 21 15.33 -2.97 1.70
CA LEU A 21 14.99 -2.40 2.99
C LEU A 21 15.56 -3.24 4.11
N ARG A 22 16.33 -2.62 5.01
CA ARG A 22 16.80 -3.30 6.21
C ARG A 22 15.65 -3.53 7.19
N HIS A 23 15.69 -4.67 7.86
CA HIS A 23 14.75 -4.93 8.94
C HIS A 23 14.90 -3.90 10.06
N VAL A 24 13.78 -3.35 10.50
CA VAL A 24 13.71 -2.41 11.63
C VAL A 24 13.00 -3.12 12.78
N LYS A 25 13.58 -3.06 13.97
CA LYS A 25 12.98 -3.65 15.18
C LYS A 25 11.71 -2.90 15.64
N SER A 26 11.52 -1.66 15.17
CA SER A 26 10.35 -0.86 15.48
C SER A 26 9.11 -1.41 14.78
N GLN A 27 8.02 -1.52 15.53
CA GLN A 27 6.71 -1.85 14.99
C GLN A 27 5.87 -0.61 14.64
N ASP A 28 6.44 0.59 14.80
CA ASP A 28 5.76 1.85 14.48
C ASP A 28 5.46 1.93 12.99
N PRO A 29 4.19 1.94 12.57
CA PRO A 29 3.80 1.93 11.17
C PRO A 29 4.19 3.22 10.42
N THR A 30 4.53 4.29 11.15
CA THR A 30 4.98 5.58 10.60
C THR A 30 6.45 5.87 10.91
N TYR A 31 7.26 4.83 11.08
CA TYR A 31 8.66 4.92 11.51
C TYR A 31 9.50 5.89 10.65
N ALA A 32 9.32 5.88 9.33
CA ALA A 32 10.05 6.78 8.43
C ALA A 32 9.72 8.27 8.70
N ARG A 33 8.49 8.58 9.11
CA ARG A 33 8.07 9.94 9.50
C ARG A 33 8.67 10.34 10.85
N LYS A 34 8.63 9.45 11.85
CA LYS A 34 9.16 9.73 13.20
C LYS A 34 10.69 9.72 13.27
N LYS A 35 11.34 8.97 12.39
CA LYS A 35 12.80 8.86 12.28
C LYS A 35 13.29 9.16 10.86
N PRO A 36 13.10 10.40 10.36
CA PRO A 36 13.35 10.76 8.97
C PRO A 36 14.82 10.68 8.55
N ARG A 37 15.75 10.67 9.49
CA ARG A 37 17.20 10.52 9.24
C ARG A 37 17.69 9.07 9.40
N SER A 38 16.80 8.11 9.62
CA SER A 38 17.19 6.70 9.74
C SER A 38 17.59 6.13 8.37
N SER A 39 18.47 5.11 8.39
CA SER A 39 18.86 4.41 7.17
C SER A 39 17.67 3.76 6.45
N TYR A 40 16.66 3.33 7.18
CA TYR A 40 15.40 2.82 6.62
C TYR A 40 14.66 3.88 5.83
N ALA A 41 14.49 5.09 6.42
CA ALA A 41 13.83 6.20 5.74
C ALA A 41 14.58 6.62 4.46
N GLU A 42 15.92 6.62 4.49
CA GLU A 42 16.73 6.91 3.28
C GLU A 42 16.55 5.83 2.20
N MET A 43 16.57 4.56 2.58
CA MET A 43 16.33 3.47 1.63
C MET A 43 14.94 3.56 1.00
N LEU A 44 13.93 3.88 1.80
CA LEU A 44 12.56 4.01 1.30
C LEU A 44 12.38 5.26 0.43
N ARG A 45 13.09 6.38 0.71
CA ARG A 45 13.15 7.54 -0.19
C ARG A 45 13.75 7.19 -1.56
N ASN A 46 14.81 6.38 -1.58
CA ASN A 46 15.38 5.92 -2.84
C ASN A 46 14.40 5.07 -3.65
N ILE A 47 13.64 4.20 -2.98
CA ILE A 47 12.55 3.43 -3.63
C ILE A 47 11.49 4.39 -4.16
N ARG A 48 11.03 5.36 -3.36
CA ARG A 48 10.06 6.37 -3.78
C ARG A 48 10.54 7.11 -5.04
N MET A 49 11.77 7.61 -5.06
CA MET A 49 12.34 8.29 -6.24
C MET A 49 12.34 7.40 -7.48
N ARG A 50 12.65 6.12 -7.33
CA ARG A 50 12.61 5.16 -8.44
C ARG A 50 11.19 4.90 -8.93
N ILE A 51 10.20 4.87 -8.04
CA ILE A 51 8.78 4.82 -8.41
C ILE A 51 8.41 6.05 -9.23
N GLU A 52 8.69 7.25 -8.71
CA GLU A 52 8.39 8.52 -9.38
C GLU A 52 9.03 8.59 -10.76
N PHE A 53 10.27 8.15 -10.91
CA PHE A 53 10.95 8.09 -12.20
C PHE A 53 10.25 7.15 -13.20
N LYS A 54 9.76 6.00 -12.74
CA LYS A 54 9.03 5.05 -13.61
C LYS A 54 7.68 5.57 -14.08
N VAL A 55 7.03 6.39 -13.26
CA VAL A 55 5.68 6.93 -13.51
C VAL A 55 5.69 8.43 -13.83
N MET A 56 6.86 9.01 -14.18
CA MET A 56 7.10 10.45 -14.32
C MET A 56 6.17 11.19 -15.31
N ARG A 57 5.50 10.46 -16.18
CA ARG A 57 4.51 11.02 -17.14
C ARG A 57 3.07 10.93 -16.64
N LYS A 58 2.85 10.37 -15.45
CA LYS A 58 1.52 10.21 -14.88
C LYS A 58 1.30 11.19 -13.74
N THR A 59 0.07 11.65 -13.64
CA THR A 59 -0.43 12.39 -12.49
C THR A 59 -1.37 11.47 -11.71
N ASN A 60 -1.50 11.67 -10.40
CA ASN A 60 -2.46 10.95 -9.57
C ASN A 60 -2.21 9.43 -9.58
N ILE A 61 -1.05 9.06 -9.07
CA ILE A 61 -0.46 7.72 -9.17
C ILE A 61 -1.04 6.79 -8.11
N ALA A 62 -1.46 5.59 -8.53
CA ALA A 62 -1.81 4.49 -7.65
C ALA A 62 -0.69 3.44 -7.63
N VAL A 63 -0.20 3.11 -6.42
CA VAL A 63 0.88 2.16 -6.17
C VAL A 63 0.31 0.98 -5.38
N ALA A 64 0.24 -0.20 -5.97
CA ALA A 64 -0.08 -1.41 -5.21
C ALA A 64 1.16 -1.93 -4.48
N VAL A 65 0.96 -2.40 -3.25
CA VAL A 65 2.01 -3.08 -2.47
C VAL A 65 1.51 -4.48 -2.15
N THR A 66 2.24 -5.48 -2.61
CA THR A 66 1.91 -6.90 -2.42
C THR A 66 3.15 -7.72 -2.05
N SER A 67 2.99 -9.03 -1.83
CA SER A 67 4.09 -9.94 -1.49
C SER A 67 3.75 -11.38 -1.85
N THR A 68 4.68 -12.30 -1.63
CA THR A 68 4.42 -13.74 -1.76
C THR A 68 3.58 -14.26 -0.60
N GLN A 69 3.88 -13.85 0.64
CA GLN A 69 3.31 -14.41 1.86
C GLN A 69 2.88 -13.31 2.84
N SER A 70 1.99 -13.68 3.74
CA SER A 70 1.67 -12.82 4.89
C SER A 70 2.92 -12.67 5.79
N GLY A 71 3.14 -11.47 6.30
CA GLY A 71 4.30 -11.18 7.16
C GLY A 71 5.57 -10.72 6.44
N ASP A 72 5.55 -10.60 5.10
CA ASP A 72 6.68 -10.07 4.32
C ASP A 72 6.89 -8.55 4.48
N GLY A 73 6.02 -7.87 5.23
CA GLY A 73 6.17 -6.45 5.57
C GLY A 73 5.41 -5.50 4.65
N LYS A 74 4.44 -5.97 3.85
CA LYS A 74 3.61 -5.14 2.95
C LYS A 74 3.06 -3.90 3.64
N THR A 75 2.22 -4.09 4.65
CA THR A 75 1.57 -3.01 5.39
C THR A 75 2.56 -2.03 6.00
N TYR A 76 3.72 -2.53 6.50
CA TYR A 76 4.78 -1.67 7.01
C TYR A 76 5.41 -0.81 5.90
N ILE A 77 5.60 -1.37 4.71
CA ILE A 77 6.08 -0.62 3.53
C ILE A 77 5.02 0.38 3.08
N SER A 78 3.76 -0.04 2.96
CA SER A 78 2.64 0.80 2.51
C SER A 78 2.45 2.04 3.39
N THR A 79 2.39 1.87 4.70
CA THR A 79 2.21 2.96 5.67
C THR A 79 3.39 3.93 5.68
N ASN A 80 4.63 3.41 5.64
CA ASN A 80 5.81 4.25 5.60
C ASN A 80 5.99 4.97 4.25
N LEU A 81 5.60 4.34 3.15
CA LEU A 81 5.61 4.96 1.83
C LEU A 81 4.57 6.11 1.75
N ALA A 82 3.35 5.88 2.22
CA ALA A 82 2.32 6.92 2.35
C ALA A 82 2.82 8.10 3.20
N SER A 83 3.48 7.80 4.34
CA SER A 83 4.11 8.82 5.18
C SER A 83 5.12 9.66 4.41
N LEU A 84 6.00 9.05 3.61
CA LEU A 84 7.02 9.79 2.86
C LEU A 84 6.44 10.65 1.74
N TYR A 85 5.38 10.21 1.07
CA TYR A 85 4.70 11.03 0.08
C TYR A 85 4.01 12.23 0.72
N SER A 86 3.30 12.03 1.83
CA SER A 86 2.64 13.11 2.54
C SER A 86 3.62 14.17 3.08
N MET A 87 4.81 13.75 3.53
CA MET A 87 5.87 14.67 3.98
C MET A 87 6.42 15.58 2.89
N THR A 88 6.16 15.30 1.63
CA THR A 88 6.52 16.18 0.50
C THR A 88 5.39 17.10 0.05
N GLY A 89 4.32 17.18 0.84
CA GLY A 89 3.18 18.08 0.58
C GLY A 89 2.15 17.53 -0.42
N HIS A 90 2.27 16.27 -0.81
CA HIS A 90 1.31 15.65 -1.72
C HIS A 90 0.09 15.10 -0.97
N ALA A 91 -1.10 15.37 -1.51
CA ALA A 91 -2.32 14.72 -1.07
C ALA A 91 -2.19 13.20 -1.25
N THR A 92 -2.12 12.47 -0.13
CA THR A 92 -1.80 11.04 -0.11
C THR A 92 -2.88 10.26 0.60
N LEU A 93 -3.28 9.15 0.00
CA LEU A 93 -4.26 8.20 0.53
C LEU A 93 -3.62 6.81 0.67
N LEU A 94 -3.87 6.15 1.79
CA LEU A 94 -3.60 4.73 1.97
C LEU A 94 -4.92 3.97 2.00
N ILE A 95 -5.07 2.94 1.16
CA ILE A 95 -6.24 2.06 1.12
C ILE A 95 -5.84 0.67 1.56
N ASP A 96 -6.52 0.13 2.58
CA ASP A 96 -6.39 -1.27 2.98
C ASP A 96 -7.28 -2.15 2.09
N MET A 97 -6.68 -2.84 1.14
CA MET A 97 -7.33 -3.80 0.26
C MET A 97 -6.99 -5.26 0.61
N ASP A 98 -6.35 -5.50 1.76
CA ASP A 98 -6.25 -6.84 2.33
C ASP A 98 -7.55 -7.17 3.09
N ILE A 99 -8.67 -7.23 2.35
CA ILE A 99 -10.03 -7.44 2.92
C ILE A 99 -10.22 -8.83 3.55
N ARG A 100 -9.24 -9.71 3.46
CA ARG A 100 -9.24 -11.03 4.12
C ARG A 100 -8.59 -10.99 5.50
N LYS A 101 -7.56 -10.18 5.64
CA LYS A 101 -6.82 -10.01 6.89
C LYS A 101 -6.40 -8.54 7.07
N PRO A 102 -7.39 -7.65 7.23
CA PRO A 102 -7.12 -6.23 7.36
C PRO A 102 -6.38 -5.93 8.65
N ASP A 103 -5.36 -5.06 8.59
CA ASP A 103 -4.59 -4.68 9.77
C ASP A 103 -4.08 -3.23 9.75
N VAL A 104 -4.33 -2.47 8.68
CA VAL A 104 -3.86 -1.08 8.55
C VAL A 104 -4.42 -0.19 9.65
N HIS A 105 -5.74 -0.22 9.87
CA HIS A 105 -6.39 0.63 10.86
C HIS A 105 -5.93 0.33 12.28
N GLU A 106 -5.79 -0.94 12.65
CA GLU A 106 -5.28 -1.36 13.96
C GLU A 106 -3.84 -0.88 14.17
N LYS A 107 -2.96 -1.10 13.18
CA LYS A 107 -1.56 -0.67 13.25
C LYS A 107 -1.40 0.83 13.37
N LEU A 108 -2.29 1.60 12.74
CA LEU A 108 -2.30 3.06 12.82
C LEU A 108 -3.04 3.60 14.04
N GLY A 109 -3.70 2.75 14.84
CA GLY A 109 -4.50 3.14 15.99
C GLY A 109 -5.75 3.95 15.61
N LEU A 110 -6.34 3.67 14.45
CA LEU A 110 -7.51 4.38 13.93
C LEU A 110 -8.80 3.64 14.25
N GLN A 111 -9.86 4.41 14.54
CA GLN A 111 -11.21 3.88 14.59
C GLN A 111 -11.77 3.85 13.16
N ALA A 112 -12.18 2.69 12.69
CA ALA A 112 -12.66 2.49 11.34
C ALA A 112 -13.89 1.56 11.35
N PRO A 113 -15.09 2.08 11.70
CA PRO A 113 -16.30 1.25 11.77
C PRO A 113 -16.76 0.77 10.40
N MET A 114 -16.41 1.50 9.34
CA MET A 114 -16.70 1.18 7.95
C MET A 114 -15.44 1.32 7.09
N GLY A 115 -15.47 0.76 5.90
CA GLY A 115 -14.37 0.85 4.95
C GLY A 115 -14.76 0.46 3.53
N VAL A 116 -13.75 0.06 2.75
CA VAL A 116 -13.92 -0.27 1.33
C VAL A 116 -15.09 -1.23 1.09
N THR A 117 -15.18 -2.31 1.85
CA THR A 117 -16.22 -3.33 1.65
C THR A 117 -17.61 -2.79 1.86
N ASN A 118 -17.81 -1.94 2.87
CA ASN A 118 -19.10 -1.29 3.13
C ASN A 118 -19.52 -0.39 1.95
N TYR A 119 -18.59 0.41 1.43
CA TYR A 119 -18.84 1.22 0.24
C TYR A 119 -19.18 0.34 -0.98
N LEU A 120 -18.41 -0.73 -1.22
CA LEU A 120 -18.60 -1.58 -2.40
C LEU A 120 -19.96 -2.29 -2.40
N ILE A 121 -20.49 -2.68 -1.24
CA ILE A 121 -21.83 -3.27 -1.12
C ILE A 121 -22.95 -2.24 -1.07
N GLY A 122 -22.64 -0.94 -0.95
CA GLY A 122 -23.61 0.15 -0.97
C GLY A 122 -24.16 0.55 0.39
N ASP A 123 -23.51 0.17 1.49
CA ASP A 123 -23.92 0.50 2.86
C ASP A 123 -23.64 1.96 3.25
N CYS A 124 -22.73 2.64 2.53
CA CYS A 124 -22.27 3.99 2.84
C CYS A 124 -21.74 4.71 1.59
N GLU A 125 -21.56 6.02 1.70
CA GLU A 125 -20.94 6.84 0.67
C GLU A 125 -19.40 6.85 0.80
N LEU A 126 -18.72 7.26 -0.28
CA LEU A 126 -17.23 7.26 -0.31
C LEU A 126 -16.62 8.17 0.76
N ASP A 127 -17.25 9.31 1.02
CA ASP A 127 -16.73 10.27 2.02
C ASP A 127 -16.89 9.78 3.47
N ASP A 128 -17.79 8.84 3.73
CA ASP A 128 -18.00 8.24 5.06
C ASP A 128 -16.86 7.33 5.49
N ILE A 129 -16.12 6.77 4.53
CA ILE A 129 -15.03 5.82 4.79
C ILE A 129 -13.64 6.45 4.74
N ILE A 130 -13.52 7.73 4.36
CA ILE A 130 -12.22 8.43 4.33
C ILE A 130 -11.89 8.96 5.73
N ILE A 131 -10.91 8.35 6.36
CA ILE A 131 -10.40 8.75 7.67
C ILE A 131 -9.30 9.80 7.47
N ARG A 132 -9.58 11.06 7.84
CA ARG A 132 -8.61 12.15 7.83
C ARG A 132 -7.91 12.21 9.19
N ASN A 133 -6.58 12.15 9.19
CA ASN A 133 -5.82 12.19 10.44
C ASN A 133 -4.52 13.00 10.26
N GLU A 134 -4.53 14.19 10.78
CA GLU A 134 -3.39 15.12 10.70
C GLU A 134 -2.12 14.58 11.40
N ASN A 135 -2.26 13.77 12.44
CA ASN A 135 -1.11 13.22 13.17
C ASN A 135 -0.26 12.27 12.33
N ILE A 136 -0.90 11.46 11.47
CA ILE A 136 -0.19 10.58 10.54
C ILE A 136 0.15 11.29 9.23
N GLY A 137 -0.57 12.37 8.88
CA GLY A 137 -0.31 13.25 7.76
C GLY A 137 -0.76 12.75 6.40
N PHE A 138 -1.54 11.66 6.33
CA PHE A 138 -2.19 11.16 5.13
C PHE A 138 -3.56 10.58 5.49
N ASP A 139 -4.45 10.51 4.49
CA ASP A 139 -5.77 9.95 4.67
C ASP A 139 -5.75 8.43 4.54
N VAL A 140 -6.70 7.76 5.18
CA VAL A 140 -6.79 6.29 5.19
C VAL A 140 -8.20 5.84 4.86
N ILE A 141 -8.34 4.82 4.04
CA ILE A 141 -9.55 4.03 3.90
C ILE A 141 -9.23 2.62 4.42
N ALA A 142 -9.92 2.19 5.46
CA ALA A 142 -9.81 0.84 6.01
C ALA A 142 -10.51 -0.18 5.11
N ALA A 143 -10.23 -1.46 5.30
CA ALA A 143 -10.89 -2.53 4.55
C ALA A 143 -12.40 -2.62 4.84
N GLY A 144 -12.81 -2.34 6.06
CA GLY A 144 -14.19 -2.48 6.51
C GLY A 144 -14.52 -3.89 6.98
N THR A 145 -15.80 -4.25 6.94
CA THR A 145 -16.28 -5.56 7.38
C THR A 145 -15.84 -6.66 6.41
N ILE A 146 -15.34 -7.78 6.93
CA ILE A 146 -14.91 -8.91 6.10
C ILE A 146 -16.12 -9.51 5.38
N PRO A 147 -16.19 -9.45 4.03
CA PRO A 147 -17.34 -9.94 3.29
C PRO A 147 -17.24 -11.45 3.07
N PRO A 148 -18.37 -12.12 2.81
CA PRO A 148 -18.38 -13.55 2.47
C PRO A 148 -17.77 -13.85 1.08
N ASN A 149 -17.76 -12.87 0.16
CA ASN A 149 -17.33 -12.98 -1.24
C ASN A 149 -16.27 -11.94 -1.64
N PRO A 150 -15.10 -11.92 -1.00
CA PRO A 150 -14.08 -10.88 -1.20
C PRO A 150 -13.62 -10.73 -2.65
N GLY A 151 -13.49 -11.84 -3.38
CA GLY A 151 -13.00 -11.82 -4.76
C GLY A 151 -13.93 -11.13 -5.75
N GLU A 152 -15.25 -11.21 -5.55
CA GLU A 152 -16.23 -10.53 -6.39
C GLU A 152 -16.18 -9.02 -6.19
N LEU A 153 -16.02 -8.57 -4.94
CA LEU A 153 -15.93 -7.14 -4.64
C LEU A 153 -14.69 -6.50 -5.25
N ILE A 154 -13.55 -7.18 -5.23
CA ILE A 154 -12.30 -6.67 -5.83
C ILE A 154 -12.40 -6.54 -7.35
N ARG A 155 -13.26 -7.34 -7.99
CA ARG A 155 -13.49 -7.30 -9.45
C ARG A 155 -14.67 -6.43 -9.86
N SER A 156 -15.35 -5.79 -8.91
CA SER A 156 -16.55 -4.98 -9.21
C SER A 156 -16.20 -3.71 -9.99
N GLU A 157 -17.09 -3.28 -10.86
CA GLU A 157 -16.99 -1.96 -11.52
C GLU A 157 -16.96 -0.83 -10.51
N LYS A 158 -17.67 -0.99 -9.39
CA LYS A 158 -17.71 0.00 -8.31
C LYS A 158 -16.35 0.27 -7.69
N LEU A 159 -15.47 -0.72 -7.60
CA LEU A 159 -14.07 -0.51 -7.19
C LEU A 159 -13.32 0.35 -8.20
N SER A 160 -13.49 0.09 -9.49
CA SER A 160 -12.84 0.88 -10.55
C SER A 160 -13.34 2.33 -10.55
N GLU A 161 -14.63 2.54 -10.32
CA GLU A 161 -15.22 3.89 -10.18
C GLU A 161 -14.67 4.60 -8.94
N MET A 162 -14.60 3.92 -7.79
CA MET A 162 -14.01 4.45 -6.57
C MET A 162 -12.58 4.95 -6.81
N LEU A 163 -11.75 4.13 -7.43
CA LEU A 163 -10.36 4.51 -7.72
C LEU A 163 -10.27 5.70 -8.69
N LYS A 164 -11.17 5.80 -9.69
CA LYS A 164 -11.23 6.97 -10.58
C LYS A 164 -11.58 8.25 -9.82
N ILE A 165 -12.54 8.20 -8.90
CA ILE A 165 -12.92 9.36 -8.07
C ILE A 165 -11.75 9.76 -7.15
N LEU A 166 -11.12 8.78 -6.50
CA LEU A 166 -10.00 9.02 -5.59
C LEU A 166 -8.78 9.60 -6.31
N ARG A 167 -8.51 9.20 -7.54
CA ARG A 167 -7.45 9.79 -8.38
C ARG A 167 -7.66 11.28 -8.68
N GLN A 168 -8.89 11.79 -8.61
CA GLN A 168 -9.16 13.23 -8.76
C GLN A 168 -8.85 14.02 -7.49
N ARG A 169 -8.80 13.35 -6.33
CA ARG A 169 -8.62 13.96 -5.00
C ARG A 169 -7.19 13.85 -4.47
N TYR A 170 -6.49 12.78 -4.86
CA TYR A 170 -5.17 12.44 -4.31
C TYR A 170 -4.09 12.34 -5.39
N THR A 171 -2.92 12.88 -5.08
CA THR A 171 -1.74 12.78 -5.95
C THR A 171 -1.13 11.39 -5.88
N PHE A 172 -1.12 10.78 -4.69
CA PHE A 172 -0.64 9.43 -4.48
C PHE A 172 -1.66 8.60 -3.72
N ILE A 173 -1.95 7.43 -4.28
CA ILE A 173 -2.81 6.41 -3.66
C ILE A 173 -1.95 5.17 -3.45
N ILE A 174 -1.72 4.80 -2.19
CA ILE A 174 -1.02 3.57 -1.84
C ILE A 174 -2.08 2.52 -1.52
N VAL A 175 -1.99 1.37 -2.16
CA VAL A 175 -2.96 0.28 -2.01
C VAL A 175 -2.26 -0.90 -1.36
N ASP A 176 -2.53 -1.15 -0.08
CA ASP A 176 -2.03 -2.32 0.64
C ASP A 176 -2.89 -3.53 0.29
N SER A 177 -2.34 -4.52 -0.39
CA SER A 177 -3.12 -5.65 -0.93
C SER A 177 -2.78 -6.98 -0.26
N SER A 178 -3.66 -7.96 -0.40
CA SER A 178 -3.37 -9.34 -0.01
C SER A 178 -2.16 -9.90 -0.77
N PRO A 179 -1.44 -10.88 -0.22
CA PRO A 179 -0.34 -11.54 -0.91
C PRO A 179 -0.81 -12.25 -2.19
N VAL A 180 -0.23 -11.92 -3.35
CA VAL A 180 -0.59 -12.56 -4.63
C VAL A 180 -0.24 -14.04 -4.69
N GLY A 181 0.72 -14.50 -3.90
CA GLY A 181 1.04 -15.93 -3.79
C GLY A 181 -0.04 -16.76 -3.10
N ILE A 182 -0.99 -16.11 -2.44
CA ILE A 182 -2.08 -16.79 -1.70
C ILE A 182 -3.43 -16.56 -2.39
N VAL A 183 -3.65 -15.36 -2.96
CA VAL A 183 -4.98 -14.93 -3.42
C VAL A 183 -4.92 -14.37 -4.84
N PRO A 184 -5.56 -15.06 -5.82
CA PRO A 184 -5.62 -14.58 -7.22
C PRO A 184 -6.30 -13.21 -7.37
N ASP A 185 -7.19 -12.84 -6.43
CA ASP A 185 -7.96 -11.59 -6.47
C ASP A 185 -7.07 -10.35 -6.44
N ALA A 186 -5.89 -10.43 -5.80
CA ALA A 186 -4.92 -9.36 -5.79
C ALA A 186 -4.44 -8.96 -7.21
N MET A 187 -4.49 -9.88 -8.18
CA MET A 187 -4.12 -9.57 -9.57
C MET A 187 -5.09 -8.57 -10.21
N ALA A 188 -6.40 -8.73 -9.98
CA ALA A 188 -7.40 -7.80 -10.51
C ALA A 188 -7.24 -6.37 -9.94
N LEU A 189 -6.75 -6.26 -8.70
CA LEU A 189 -6.42 -4.98 -8.09
C LEU A 189 -5.16 -4.37 -8.70
N ILE A 190 -4.13 -5.19 -8.94
CA ILE A 190 -2.88 -4.76 -9.54
C ILE A 190 -3.10 -4.15 -10.93
N GLU A 191 -4.00 -4.70 -11.73
CA GLU A 191 -4.35 -4.19 -13.07
C GLU A 191 -4.95 -2.78 -13.03
N GLN A 192 -5.51 -2.34 -11.90
CA GLN A 192 -6.09 -1.02 -11.71
C GLN A 192 -5.09 0.02 -11.16
N THR A 193 -3.84 -0.38 -10.93
CA THR A 193 -2.78 0.48 -10.39
C THR A 193 -1.73 0.80 -11.47
N ASP A 194 -0.93 1.85 -11.24
CA ASP A 194 0.08 2.30 -12.20
C ASP A 194 1.40 1.57 -12.07
N ILE A 195 1.69 1.12 -10.86
CA ILE A 195 2.90 0.36 -10.52
C ILE A 195 2.63 -0.55 -9.34
N THR A 196 3.27 -1.70 -9.34
CA THR A 196 3.19 -2.67 -8.23
C THR A 196 4.55 -2.84 -7.58
N LEU A 197 4.58 -2.67 -6.27
CA LEU A 197 5.70 -3.03 -5.42
C LEU A 197 5.51 -4.45 -4.91
N TYR A 198 6.42 -5.32 -5.28
CA TYR A 198 6.43 -6.69 -4.79
C TYR A 198 7.45 -6.82 -3.67
N ALA A 199 6.98 -6.97 -2.45
CA ALA A 199 7.83 -7.17 -1.28
C ALA A 199 8.26 -8.64 -1.17
N VAL A 200 9.57 -8.86 -1.08
CA VAL A 200 10.16 -10.18 -0.87
C VAL A 200 10.99 -10.16 0.40
N ARG A 201 10.68 -11.03 1.34
CA ARG A 201 11.45 -11.16 2.55
C ARG A 201 12.70 -11.99 2.30
N CYS A 202 13.87 -11.36 2.47
CA CYS A 202 15.13 -12.09 2.51
C CYS A 202 15.24 -12.85 3.85
N THR A 203 15.29 -14.17 3.80
CA THR A 203 15.56 -14.98 5.01
C THR A 203 17.05 -15.16 5.18
N SER A 204 17.57 -14.79 6.33
CA SER A 204 18.95 -15.06 6.78
C SER A 204 19.24 -16.55 6.89
#